data_8b1e5ed9190b9edca305dea0dab1ce93
#
_entry.id   8b1e5ed9190b9edca305dea0dab1ce93
#
_cell.length_a   1.000
_cell.length_b   1.000
_cell.length_c   1.000
_cell.angle_alpha   90.00
_cell.angle_beta   90.00
_cell.angle_gamma   90.00
#
_symmetry.space_group_name_H-M   'P 1'
#
loop_
_entity.id
_entity.type
_entity.pdbx_description
1 polymer ?
#
loop_
_entity_poly.entity_id
_entity_poly.type
_entity_poly.pdbx_seq_one_letter_code
_entity_poly.pdbx_strand_id
1 'polypeptide(L)'
;MKFIKGMDISMVKELEQYGASYRLNGKKEDLFAILKTCGTNNVRIRIWPDPYDENGNSYGGGGNDLETTIEIAERTVQSGMDFMLDFHYSDFWADPGKQFKPKAWESYGVKELEQAVYDFTLEMMHLYLENGVNITMVQVGNELSNGLLWPEGKVPNYDNIAAFVNAGIRAVRKADEERLAGSIKGVCPQMEGLSKIPVMIHLDNGGNNALYREWFDNFTKRGEDFELIGLSYYPFWHGSLQMLNDNMNDIAKRYGKDLIVAEVSMGYTMDDYKDYEKLADEERKGYATKPALVEKIEYPMTVQGQYDFMEDFLNRISHIDDGKGKGFFYWEPAWIPVPGSGWATPASLKYIQDP
;
A
#
# COMPACT_ATOMS: atom_id res chain seq x y z
N MET A 1 -2.98 19.43 -4.66
CA MET A 1 -3.22 18.39 -3.61
C MET A 1 -2.62 18.91 -2.30
N LYS A 2 -3.32 18.72 -1.16
CA LYS A 2 -2.76 19.01 0.18
C LYS A 2 -1.70 17.96 0.50
N PHE A 3 -0.64 18.33 1.25
CA PHE A 3 0.40 17.39 1.65
C PHE A 3 -0.19 16.25 2.50
N ILE A 4 0.04 15.02 2.07
CA ILE A 4 -0.50 13.81 2.71
C ILE A 4 0.39 13.42 3.89
N LYS A 5 -0.23 13.24 5.05
CA LYS A 5 0.32 12.64 6.25
C LYS A 5 -0.50 11.38 6.51
N GLY A 6 -0.17 10.34 5.76
CA GLY A 6 -0.97 9.13 5.70
C GLY A 6 -0.47 8.04 6.63
N MET A 7 -1.38 7.11 6.94
CA MET A 7 -1.08 5.87 7.65
C MET A 7 -1.73 4.70 6.90
N ASP A 8 -0.98 3.62 6.67
CA ASP A 8 -1.56 2.33 6.31
C ASP A 8 -1.91 1.58 7.60
N ILE A 9 -3.17 1.23 7.77
CA ILE A 9 -3.67 0.54 8.97
C ILE A 9 -4.55 -0.66 8.60
N SER A 10 -4.23 -1.31 7.52
CA SER A 10 -5.01 -2.43 6.98
C SER A 10 -5.17 -3.61 7.96
N MET A 11 -4.25 -3.74 8.94
CA MET A 11 -4.33 -4.76 10.00
C MET A 11 -5.31 -4.43 11.13
N VAL A 12 -5.83 -3.21 11.22
CA VAL A 12 -6.51 -2.70 12.42
C VAL A 12 -7.67 -3.57 12.89
N LYS A 13 -8.52 -4.04 11.97
CA LYS A 13 -9.71 -4.85 12.33
C LYS A 13 -9.30 -6.20 12.92
N GLU A 14 -8.34 -6.89 12.32
CA GLU A 14 -7.80 -8.14 12.86
C GLU A 14 -7.17 -7.93 14.24
N LEU A 15 -6.37 -6.90 14.41
CA LEU A 15 -5.74 -6.56 15.68
C LEU A 15 -6.79 -6.29 16.79
N GLU A 16 -7.82 -5.51 16.49
CA GLU A 16 -8.91 -5.22 17.43
C GLU A 16 -9.71 -6.47 17.80
N GLN A 17 -9.97 -7.39 16.85
CA GLN A 17 -10.62 -8.69 17.10
C GLN A 17 -9.81 -9.54 18.08
N TYR A 18 -8.49 -9.48 18.04
CA TYR A 18 -7.60 -10.17 18.97
C TYR A 18 -7.28 -9.35 20.24
N GLY A 19 -7.99 -8.24 20.47
CA GLY A 19 -7.94 -7.49 21.72
C GLY A 19 -6.91 -6.37 21.78
N ALA A 20 -6.38 -5.93 20.65
CA ALA A 20 -5.53 -4.74 20.59
C ALA A 20 -6.24 -3.52 21.17
N SER A 21 -5.50 -2.67 21.85
CA SER A 21 -6.04 -1.42 22.36
C SER A 21 -4.99 -0.33 22.29
N TYR A 22 -5.41 0.85 21.83
CA TYR A 22 -4.53 1.99 21.61
C TYR A 22 -4.74 3.05 22.69
N ARG A 23 -3.69 3.82 22.97
CA ARG A 23 -3.71 4.82 24.03
C ARG A 23 -3.06 6.12 23.58
N LEU A 24 -3.69 7.23 23.92
CA LEU A 24 -3.10 8.56 23.80
C LEU A 24 -2.97 9.17 25.20
N ASN A 25 -1.77 9.58 25.59
CA ASN A 25 -1.48 10.14 26.92
C ASN A 25 -1.99 9.22 28.07
N GLY A 26 -1.82 7.89 27.91
CA GLY A 26 -2.23 6.88 28.89
C GLY A 26 -3.73 6.52 28.89
N LYS A 27 -4.58 7.23 28.18
CA LYS A 27 -6.02 6.92 28.06
C LYS A 27 -6.29 6.03 26.86
N LYS A 28 -7.10 5.00 27.04
CA LYS A 28 -7.58 4.17 25.94
C LYS A 28 -8.54 4.98 25.08
N GLU A 29 -8.27 5.02 23.78
CA GLU A 29 -9.09 5.73 22.79
C GLU A 29 -9.19 4.91 21.51
N ASP A 30 -10.13 5.26 20.64
CA ASP A 30 -10.24 4.73 19.29
C ASP A 30 -9.00 5.10 18.45
N LEU A 31 -8.48 4.15 17.66
CA LEU A 31 -7.27 4.38 16.86
C LEU A 31 -7.46 5.53 15.87
N PHE A 32 -8.59 5.61 15.19
CA PHE A 32 -8.85 6.66 14.20
C PHE A 32 -8.87 8.05 14.83
N ALA A 33 -9.47 8.17 16.02
CA ALA A 33 -9.46 9.40 16.80
C ALA A 33 -8.03 9.79 17.22
N ILE A 34 -7.21 8.82 17.64
CA ILE A 34 -5.79 9.04 17.97
C ILE A 34 -5.04 9.55 16.73
N LEU A 35 -5.14 8.84 15.61
CA LEU A 35 -4.45 9.20 14.38
C LEU A 35 -4.83 10.61 13.91
N LYS A 36 -6.13 10.92 13.90
CA LYS A 36 -6.63 12.26 13.56
C LYS A 36 -6.06 13.34 14.48
N THR A 37 -6.06 13.08 15.80
CA THR A 37 -5.50 14.00 16.81
C THR A 37 -4.00 14.22 16.60
N CYS A 38 -3.27 13.17 16.19
CA CYS A 38 -1.83 13.25 15.88
C CYS A 38 -1.53 13.88 14.49
N GLY A 39 -2.56 14.27 13.73
CA GLY A 39 -2.39 15.04 12.50
C GLY A 39 -2.43 14.19 11.22
N THR A 40 -2.78 12.92 11.31
CA THR A 40 -3.07 12.07 10.13
C THR A 40 -4.24 12.66 9.36
N ASN A 41 -4.11 12.72 8.05
CA ASN A 41 -5.15 13.26 7.18
C ASN A 41 -5.61 12.30 6.08
N ASN A 42 -4.94 11.15 5.95
CA ASN A 42 -5.28 10.14 4.94
C ASN A 42 -4.98 8.74 5.49
N VAL A 43 -5.79 7.75 5.10
CA VAL A 43 -5.61 6.34 5.44
C VAL A 43 -5.53 5.53 4.15
N ARG A 44 -4.50 4.70 4.02
CA ARG A 44 -4.33 3.74 2.93
C ARG A 44 -4.74 2.36 3.41
N ILE A 45 -5.55 1.66 2.61
CA ILE A 45 -6.00 0.30 2.91
C ILE A 45 -5.85 -0.54 1.65
N ARG A 46 -5.19 -1.71 1.80
CA ARG A 46 -5.10 -2.72 0.76
C ARG A 46 -6.40 -3.53 0.67
N ILE A 47 -6.73 -4.00 -0.52
CA ILE A 47 -7.83 -4.94 -0.75
C ILE A 47 -7.32 -6.19 -1.47
N TRP A 48 -7.78 -7.35 -1.00
CA TRP A 48 -7.52 -8.67 -1.57
C TRP A 48 -8.84 -9.28 -2.07
N PRO A 49 -8.85 -9.98 -3.21
CA PRO A 49 -10.06 -10.57 -3.77
C PRO A 49 -10.71 -11.61 -2.86
N ASP A 50 -9.94 -12.59 -2.35
CA ASP A 50 -10.45 -13.65 -1.50
C ASP A 50 -9.36 -14.19 -0.54
N PRO A 51 -9.14 -13.55 0.61
CA PRO A 51 -8.04 -13.87 1.55
C PRO A 51 -8.35 -15.06 2.47
N TYR A 52 -9.05 -16.09 1.98
CA TYR A 52 -9.46 -17.26 2.76
C TYR A 52 -9.13 -18.56 2.02
N ASP A 53 -8.91 -19.64 2.78
CA ASP A 53 -8.84 -20.99 2.23
C ASP A 53 -10.23 -21.55 1.92
N GLU A 54 -10.30 -22.76 1.38
CA GLU A 54 -11.53 -23.47 1.03
C GLU A 54 -12.44 -23.77 2.24
N ASN A 55 -11.90 -23.70 3.46
CA ASN A 55 -12.64 -23.90 4.71
C ASN A 55 -13.03 -22.57 5.38
N GLY A 56 -12.74 -21.44 4.76
CA GLY A 56 -13.01 -20.10 5.28
C GLY A 56 -12.00 -19.61 6.33
N ASN A 57 -10.83 -20.26 6.45
CA ASN A 57 -9.78 -19.79 7.33
C ASN A 57 -9.01 -18.64 6.67
N SER A 58 -8.86 -17.53 7.40
CA SER A 58 -8.10 -16.38 6.91
C SER A 58 -6.63 -16.71 6.66
N TYR A 59 -6.07 -16.13 5.61
CA TYR A 59 -4.64 -16.19 5.33
C TYR A 59 -3.80 -15.32 6.29
N GLY A 60 -4.43 -14.51 7.13
CA GLY A 60 -3.77 -13.53 8.01
C GLY A 60 -3.53 -12.19 7.31
N GLY A 61 -2.66 -11.38 7.89
CA GLY A 61 -2.33 -10.09 7.28
C GLY A 61 -3.49 -9.09 7.24
N GLY A 62 -4.45 -9.21 8.16
CA GLY A 62 -5.62 -8.35 8.25
C GLY A 62 -6.88 -8.90 7.59
N GLY A 63 -6.78 -9.99 6.77
CA GLY A 63 -7.95 -10.55 6.09
C GLY A 63 -8.72 -9.53 5.26
N ASN A 64 -8.00 -8.72 4.50
CA ASN A 64 -8.48 -7.50 3.83
C ASN A 64 -9.42 -7.76 2.64
N ASP A 65 -10.52 -8.46 2.88
CA ASP A 65 -11.64 -8.57 1.95
C ASP A 65 -12.49 -7.29 1.90
N LEU A 66 -13.51 -7.29 1.05
CA LEU A 66 -14.40 -6.14 0.87
C LEU A 66 -15.09 -5.72 2.16
N GLU A 67 -15.65 -6.67 2.94
CA GLU A 67 -16.39 -6.35 4.17
C GLU A 67 -15.48 -5.71 5.22
N THR A 68 -14.32 -6.30 5.42
CA THR A 68 -13.29 -5.80 6.35
C THR A 68 -12.84 -4.39 5.96
N THR A 69 -12.56 -4.19 4.68
CA THR A 69 -11.98 -2.93 4.20
C THR A 69 -12.98 -1.81 4.08
N ILE A 70 -14.26 -2.09 3.78
CA ILE A 70 -15.35 -1.09 3.84
C ILE A 70 -15.53 -0.58 5.27
N GLU A 71 -15.56 -1.45 6.28
CA GLU A 71 -15.67 -1.02 7.68
C GLU A 71 -14.55 -0.06 8.08
N ILE A 72 -13.30 -0.37 7.69
CA ILE A 72 -12.16 0.51 7.97
C ILE A 72 -12.31 1.85 7.21
N ALA A 73 -12.77 1.80 5.96
CA ALA A 73 -12.98 2.99 5.14
C ALA A 73 -14.08 3.91 5.71
N GLU A 74 -15.19 3.35 6.16
CA GLU A 74 -16.27 4.10 6.81
C GLU A 74 -15.78 4.80 8.10
N ARG A 75 -15.04 4.08 8.95
CA ARG A 75 -14.44 4.66 10.17
C ARG A 75 -13.44 5.77 9.82
N THR A 76 -12.69 5.62 8.74
CA THR A 76 -11.77 6.65 8.23
C THR A 76 -12.53 7.92 7.88
N VAL A 77 -13.57 7.82 7.06
CA VAL A 77 -14.40 8.96 6.62
C VAL A 77 -15.12 9.60 7.79
N GLN A 78 -15.69 8.81 8.71
CA GLN A 78 -16.35 9.31 9.93
C GLN A 78 -15.40 10.09 10.83
N SER A 79 -14.10 9.74 10.83
CA SER A 79 -13.07 10.47 11.56
C SER A 79 -12.58 11.72 10.82
N GLY A 80 -13.13 12.03 9.65
CA GLY A 80 -12.77 13.19 8.84
C GLY A 80 -11.39 13.10 8.21
N MET A 81 -10.93 11.88 7.90
CA MET A 81 -9.71 11.62 7.13
C MET A 81 -10.08 11.19 5.71
N ASP A 82 -9.19 11.46 4.78
CA ASP A 82 -9.29 11.00 3.40
C ASP A 82 -8.93 9.52 3.29
N PHE A 83 -9.40 8.84 2.24
CA PHE A 83 -9.22 7.41 2.05
C PHE A 83 -8.56 7.11 0.71
N MET A 84 -7.54 6.25 0.74
CA MET A 84 -6.85 5.69 -0.42
C MET A 84 -7.06 4.18 -0.48
N LEU A 85 -7.54 3.68 -1.62
CA LEU A 85 -7.72 2.26 -1.88
C LEU A 85 -6.52 1.71 -2.65
N ASP A 86 -5.95 0.60 -2.15
CA ASP A 86 -4.80 -0.09 -2.71
C ASP A 86 -5.17 -1.48 -3.21
N PHE A 87 -5.17 -1.68 -4.52
CA PHE A 87 -5.46 -2.95 -5.16
C PHE A 87 -4.21 -3.83 -5.26
N HIS A 88 -4.16 -4.93 -4.52
CA HIS A 88 -3.05 -5.89 -4.64
C HIS A 88 -3.18 -6.86 -5.83
N TYR A 89 -4.40 -7.17 -6.27
CA TYR A 89 -4.70 -8.20 -7.29
C TYR A 89 -4.13 -9.59 -6.94
N SER A 90 -4.15 -9.90 -5.67
CA SER A 90 -3.72 -11.18 -5.10
C SER A 90 -4.57 -11.48 -3.86
N ASP A 91 -4.78 -12.74 -3.54
CA ASP A 91 -5.51 -13.17 -2.34
C ASP A 91 -4.67 -13.07 -1.05
N PHE A 92 -3.39 -12.77 -1.20
CA PHE A 92 -2.42 -12.62 -0.13
C PHE A 92 -1.44 -11.50 -0.48
N TRP A 93 -0.46 -11.22 0.35
CA TRP A 93 0.53 -10.19 0.12
C TRP A 93 1.07 -10.20 -1.32
N ALA A 94 0.95 -9.07 -2.00
CA ALA A 94 1.64 -8.79 -3.24
C ALA A 94 2.86 -7.90 -2.92
N ASP A 95 4.04 -8.39 -3.22
CA ASP A 95 5.32 -7.69 -2.97
C ASP A 95 6.34 -8.07 -4.07
N PRO A 96 7.55 -7.49 -4.07
CA PRO A 96 8.53 -7.78 -5.12
C PRO A 96 8.96 -9.23 -5.24
N GLY A 97 8.78 -10.03 -4.18
CA GLY A 97 9.10 -11.46 -4.16
C GLY A 97 7.93 -12.35 -4.59
N LYS A 98 6.70 -11.84 -4.60
CA LYS A 98 5.50 -12.62 -4.92
C LYS A 98 4.36 -11.74 -5.45
N GLN A 99 3.84 -12.12 -6.60
CA GLN A 99 2.73 -11.45 -7.28
C GLN A 99 1.79 -12.52 -7.84
N PHE A 100 1.29 -13.38 -6.91
CA PHE A 100 0.44 -14.51 -7.28
C PHE A 100 -0.91 -14.04 -7.82
N LYS A 101 -1.41 -14.75 -8.83
CA LYS A 101 -2.79 -14.58 -9.26
C LYS A 101 -3.74 -14.96 -8.12
N PRO A 102 -4.88 -14.28 -7.95
CA PRO A 102 -5.98 -14.79 -7.13
C PRO A 102 -6.36 -16.22 -7.55
N LYS A 103 -6.72 -17.06 -6.59
CA LYS A 103 -7.09 -18.46 -6.87
C LYS A 103 -8.21 -18.59 -7.92
N ALA A 104 -9.14 -17.64 -7.94
CA ALA A 104 -10.20 -17.60 -8.95
C ALA A 104 -9.69 -17.33 -10.38
N TRP A 105 -8.47 -16.78 -10.52
CA TRP A 105 -7.85 -16.40 -11.78
C TRP A 105 -6.67 -17.30 -12.19
N GLU A 106 -6.38 -18.36 -11.42
CA GLU A 106 -5.21 -19.21 -11.66
C GLU A 106 -5.12 -19.77 -13.09
N SER A 107 -6.28 -20.17 -13.66
CA SER A 107 -6.36 -20.72 -15.02
C SER A 107 -6.40 -19.67 -16.14
N TYR A 108 -6.50 -18.38 -15.81
CA TYR A 108 -6.70 -17.31 -16.79
C TYR A 108 -5.43 -17.01 -17.57
N GLY A 109 -5.59 -16.85 -18.89
CA GLY A 109 -4.59 -16.28 -19.77
C GLY A 109 -4.64 -14.75 -19.77
N VAL A 110 -3.74 -14.13 -20.55
CA VAL A 110 -3.53 -12.66 -20.53
C VAL A 110 -4.80 -11.85 -20.73
N LYS A 111 -5.65 -12.23 -21.71
CA LYS A 111 -6.90 -11.48 -22.00
C LYS A 111 -7.95 -11.62 -20.90
N GLU A 112 -8.03 -12.80 -20.30
CA GLU A 112 -8.96 -13.07 -19.21
C GLU A 112 -8.51 -12.35 -17.94
N LEU A 113 -7.19 -12.30 -17.68
CA LEU A 113 -6.61 -11.52 -16.58
C LEU A 113 -6.84 -10.01 -16.77
N GLU A 114 -6.64 -9.49 -17.98
CA GLU A 114 -6.95 -8.08 -18.28
C GLU A 114 -8.42 -7.75 -17.96
N GLN A 115 -9.35 -8.60 -18.39
CA GLN A 115 -10.77 -8.41 -18.10
C GLN A 115 -11.06 -8.56 -16.59
N ALA A 116 -10.48 -9.55 -15.92
CA ALA A 116 -10.69 -9.77 -14.49
C ALA A 116 -10.18 -8.59 -13.64
N VAL A 117 -9.04 -8.00 -13.98
CA VAL A 117 -8.53 -6.78 -13.31
C VAL A 117 -9.51 -5.63 -13.50
N TYR A 118 -10.01 -5.44 -14.74
CA TYR A 118 -10.98 -4.38 -15.02
C TYR A 118 -12.27 -4.57 -14.22
N ASP A 119 -12.85 -5.77 -14.27
CA ASP A 119 -14.13 -6.06 -13.63
C ASP A 119 -14.03 -5.95 -12.11
N PHE A 120 -13.00 -6.56 -11.50
CA PHE A 120 -12.79 -6.47 -10.07
C PHE A 120 -12.57 -5.03 -9.60
N THR A 121 -11.74 -4.27 -10.31
CA THR A 121 -11.49 -2.87 -9.94
C THR A 121 -12.76 -2.04 -10.03
N LEU A 122 -13.54 -2.18 -11.12
CA LEU A 122 -14.78 -1.43 -11.32
C LEU A 122 -15.82 -1.79 -10.26
N GLU A 123 -16.02 -3.09 -9.99
CA GLU A 123 -16.94 -3.57 -8.97
C GLU A 123 -16.59 -3.03 -7.59
N MET A 124 -15.33 -3.13 -7.16
CA MET A 124 -14.90 -2.61 -5.87
C MET A 124 -15.09 -1.10 -5.78
N MET A 125 -14.69 -0.35 -6.81
CA MET A 125 -14.92 1.10 -6.84
C MET A 125 -16.40 1.46 -6.65
N HIS A 126 -17.32 0.75 -7.32
CA HIS A 126 -18.76 0.97 -7.14
C HIS A 126 -19.20 0.68 -5.71
N LEU A 127 -18.81 -0.47 -5.14
CA LEU A 127 -19.21 -0.87 -3.82
C LEU A 127 -18.75 0.11 -2.73
N TYR A 128 -17.52 0.61 -2.82
CA TYR A 128 -17.05 1.64 -1.89
C TYR A 128 -17.83 2.96 -2.05
N LEU A 129 -18.02 3.41 -3.28
CA LEU A 129 -18.76 4.65 -3.55
C LEU A 129 -20.22 4.56 -3.13
N GLU A 130 -20.90 3.43 -3.36
CA GLU A 130 -22.30 3.15 -2.94
C GLU A 130 -22.44 3.11 -1.41
N ASN A 131 -21.40 2.70 -0.68
CA ASN A 131 -21.34 2.76 0.78
C ASN A 131 -20.91 4.14 1.32
N GLY A 132 -20.86 5.17 0.48
CA GLY A 132 -20.56 6.53 0.88
C GLY A 132 -19.08 6.78 1.22
N VAL A 133 -18.19 5.89 0.84
CA VAL A 133 -16.75 6.06 1.05
C VAL A 133 -16.20 7.10 0.08
N ASN A 134 -15.61 8.16 0.62
CA ASN A 134 -14.92 9.16 -0.18
C ASN A 134 -13.52 8.68 -0.57
N ILE A 135 -13.42 7.97 -1.72
CA ILE A 135 -12.13 7.57 -2.28
C ILE A 135 -11.45 8.80 -2.88
N THR A 136 -10.33 9.21 -2.31
CA THR A 136 -9.57 10.39 -2.77
C THR A 136 -8.36 10.02 -3.63
N MET A 137 -7.99 8.76 -3.69
CA MET A 137 -6.89 8.21 -4.47
C MET A 137 -7.02 6.69 -4.62
N VAL A 138 -6.53 6.15 -5.72
CA VAL A 138 -6.48 4.71 -5.96
C VAL A 138 -5.07 4.30 -6.38
N GLN A 139 -4.56 3.25 -5.77
CA GLN A 139 -3.34 2.55 -6.19
C GLN A 139 -3.73 1.32 -7.01
N VAL A 140 -3.18 1.22 -8.22
CA VAL A 140 -3.40 0.10 -9.15
C VAL A 140 -2.18 -0.82 -9.12
N GLY A 141 -2.29 -1.90 -8.36
CA GLY A 141 -1.21 -2.84 -8.08
C GLY A 141 -0.26 -2.38 -6.98
N ASN A 142 0.35 -3.31 -6.26
CA ASN A 142 1.29 -3.05 -5.18
C ASN A 142 2.69 -3.54 -5.52
N GLU A 143 3.71 -2.65 -5.35
CA GLU A 143 5.14 -2.95 -5.51
C GLU A 143 5.50 -3.69 -6.81
N LEU A 144 5.13 -3.08 -7.93
CA LEU A 144 5.16 -3.68 -9.27
C LEU A 144 6.55 -3.82 -9.91
N SER A 145 7.63 -3.69 -9.15
CA SER A 145 9.00 -3.71 -9.70
C SER A 145 9.31 -4.98 -10.48
N ASN A 146 8.74 -6.11 -10.08
CA ASN A 146 8.84 -7.39 -10.79
C ASN A 146 7.56 -7.76 -11.56
N GLY A 147 6.65 -6.78 -11.77
CA GLY A 147 5.36 -6.97 -12.44
C GLY A 147 4.23 -7.37 -11.50
N LEU A 148 3.17 -7.98 -12.05
CA LEU A 148 1.99 -8.46 -11.30
C LEU A 148 1.38 -9.70 -11.97
N LEU A 149 0.53 -10.44 -11.27
CA LEU A 149 -0.22 -11.59 -11.81
C LEU A 149 0.69 -12.60 -12.52
N TRP A 150 1.68 -13.09 -11.77
CA TRP A 150 2.65 -14.04 -12.32
C TRP A 150 2.03 -15.38 -12.72
N PRO A 151 2.62 -16.06 -13.76
CA PRO A 151 3.80 -15.65 -14.54
C PRO A 151 3.52 -14.66 -15.67
N GLU A 152 2.28 -14.42 -16.08
CA GLU A 152 1.91 -13.69 -17.30
C GLU A 152 2.41 -12.24 -17.29
N GLY A 153 2.30 -11.55 -16.16
CA GLY A 153 2.75 -10.15 -15.99
C GLY A 153 4.08 -10.01 -15.26
N LYS A 154 4.93 -11.06 -15.26
CA LYS A 154 6.28 -10.96 -14.69
C LYS A 154 7.23 -10.20 -15.61
N VAL A 155 8.09 -9.36 -15.04
CA VAL A 155 9.18 -8.70 -15.80
C VAL A 155 10.02 -9.77 -16.48
N PRO A 156 10.38 -9.61 -17.78
CA PRO A 156 10.29 -8.39 -18.61
C PRO A 156 9.04 -8.27 -19.51
N ASN A 157 7.93 -8.94 -19.20
CA ASN A 157 6.73 -8.93 -20.03
C ASN A 157 5.95 -7.60 -19.92
N TYR A 158 6.58 -6.49 -20.25
CA TYR A 158 5.98 -5.16 -20.09
C TYR A 158 4.70 -4.92 -20.92
N ASP A 159 4.49 -5.67 -22.00
CA ASP A 159 3.22 -5.59 -22.76
C ASP A 159 2.05 -6.12 -21.91
N ASN A 160 2.24 -7.24 -21.22
CA ASN A 160 1.23 -7.80 -20.32
C ASN A 160 1.07 -6.96 -19.05
N ILE A 161 2.17 -6.51 -18.45
CA ILE A 161 2.14 -5.60 -17.29
C ILE A 161 1.30 -4.37 -17.63
N ALA A 162 1.56 -3.75 -18.78
CA ALA A 162 0.81 -2.58 -19.20
C ALA A 162 -0.67 -2.90 -19.48
N ALA A 163 -0.99 -4.06 -20.07
CA ALA A 163 -2.37 -4.48 -20.31
C ALA A 163 -3.14 -4.54 -18.97
N PHE A 164 -2.57 -5.18 -17.95
CA PHE A 164 -3.21 -5.32 -16.63
C PHE A 164 -3.33 -4.00 -15.90
N VAL A 165 -2.27 -3.21 -15.82
CA VAL A 165 -2.30 -1.88 -15.17
C VAL A 165 -3.27 -0.93 -15.88
N ASN A 166 -3.27 -0.92 -17.22
CA ASN A 166 -4.21 -0.12 -18.00
C ASN A 166 -5.68 -0.53 -17.74
N ALA A 167 -5.94 -1.83 -17.57
CA ALA A 167 -7.28 -2.32 -17.23
C ALA A 167 -7.76 -1.74 -15.90
N GLY A 168 -6.90 -1.75 -14.86
CA GLY A 168 -7.19 -1.11 -13.58
C GLY A 168 -7.41 0.40 -13.70
N ILE A 169 -6.52 1.10 -14.44
CA ILE A 169 -6.67 2.54 -14.70
C ILE A 169 -8.02 2.84 -15.38
N ARG A 170 -8.37 2.12 -16.46
CA ARG A 170 -9.65 2.30 -17.17
C ARG A 170 -10.85 2.07 -16.25
N ALA A 171 -10.79 1.06 -15.38
CA ALA A 171 -11.88 0.77 -14.44
C ALA A 171 -12.06 1.93 -13.43
N VAL A 172 -10.97 2.45 -12.85
CA VAL A 172 -11.03 3.63 -11.97
C VAL A 172 -11.61 4.84 -12.71
N ARG A 173 -11.17 5.09 -13.96
CA ARG A 173 -11.70 6.20 -14.77
C ARG A 173 -13.17 6.03 -15.04
N LYS A 174 -13.63 4.82 -15.36
CA LYS A 174 -15.04 4.52 -15.60
C LYS A 174 -15.89 4.76 -14.37
N ALA A 175 -15.48 4.27 -13.19
CA ALA A 175 -16.19 4.52 -11.94
C ALA A 175 -16.25 6.02 -11.59
N ASP A 176 -15.16 6.74 -11.84
CA ASP A 176 -15.07 8.19 -11.56
C ASP A 176 -15.97 9.01 -12.51
N GLU A 177 -16.04 8.64 -13.79
CA GLU A 177 -16.98 9.24 -14.74
C GLU A 177 -18.43 9.02 -14.30
N GLU A 178 -18.79 7.83 -13.85
CA GLU A 178 -20.13 7.49 -13.38
C GLU A 178 -20.47 8.22 -12.07
N ARG A 179 -19.48 8.36 -11.15
CA ARG A 179 -19.62 9.17 -9.95
C ARG A 179 -19.91 10.64 -10.29
N LEU A 180 -19.11 11.23 -11.17
CA LEU A 180 -19.26 12.64 -11.60
C LEU A 180 -20.58 12.87 -12.35
N ALA A 181 -21.07 11.88 -13.07
CA ALA A 181 -22.37 11.91 -13.74
C ALA A 181 -23.55 11.71 -12.80
N GLY A 182 -23.33 11.42 -11.50
CA GLY A 182 -24.38 11.11 -10.54
C GLY A 182 -25.09 9.79 -10.80
N SER A 183 -24.44 8.85 -11.51
CA SER A 183 -25.03 7.56 -11.88
C SER A 183 -24.90 6.51 -10.79
N ILE A 184 -23.99 6.70 -9.84
CA ILE A 184 -23.79 5.82 -8.68
C ILE A 184 -24.66 6.29 -7.52
N LYS A 185 -25.48 5.37 -6.97
CA LYS A 185 -26.33 5.66 -5.81
C LYS A 185 -25.49 5.62 -4.52
N GLY A 186 -25.88 6.40 -3.52
CA GLY A 186 -25.20 6.39 -2.21
C GLY A 186 -23.95 7.26 -2.12
N VAL A 187 -23.49 7.83 -3.23
CA VAL A 187 -22.32 8.73 -3.22
C VAL A 187 -22.52 9.85 -2.20
N CYS A 188 -21.52 10.01 -1.35
CA CYS A 188 -21.53 11.05 -0.32
C CYS A 188 -21.62 12.46 -0.95
N PRO A 189 -22.53 13.35 -0.49
CA PRO A 189 -22.64 14.70 -1.04
C PRO A 189 -21.34 15.52 -1.01
N GLN A 190 -20.42 15.22 -0.09
CA GLN A 190 -19.09 15.83 -0.04
C GLN A 190 -18.22 15.47 -1.25
N MET A 191 -18.58 14.44 -1.99
CA MET A 191 -17.91 14.02 -3.23
C MET A 191 -18.46 14.74 -4.48
N GLU A 192 -19.59 15.42 -4.36
CA GLU A 192 -20.13 16.22 -5.46
C GLU A 192 -19.17 17.38 -5.76
N GLY A 193 -18.74 17.49 -7.03
CA GLY A 193 -17.82 18.54 -7.47
C GLY A 193 -16.34 18.35 -7.13
N LEU A 194 -15.94 17.19 -6.56
CA LEU A 194 -14.53 16.84 -6.42
C LEU A 194 -13.89 16.62 -7.79
N SER A 195 -12.59 16.94 -7.85
CA SER A 195 -11.75 16.62 -9.01
C SER A 195 -11.66 15.13 -9.26
N LYS A 196 -11.20 14.76 -10.44
CA LYS A 196 -10.88 13.38 -10.86
C LYS A 196 -10.11 12.63 -9.77
N ILE A 197 -10.47 11.37 -9.53
CA ILE A 197 -9.73 10.49 -8.61
C ILE A 197 -8.36 10.18 -9.23
N PRO A 198 -7.26 10.59 -8.59
CA PRO A 198 -5.92 10.30 -9.09
C PRO A 198 -5.57 8.83 -8.93
N VAL A 199 -4.88 8.29 -9.93
CA VAL A 199 -4.36 6.92 -9.93
C VAL A 199 -2.87 6.95 -9.65
N MET A 200 -2.43 6.07 -8.76
CA MET A 200 -1.03 5.83 -8.40
C MET A 200 -0.55 4.49 -8.92
N ILE A 201 0.66 4.47 -9.47
CA ILE A 201 1.42 3.25 -9.76
C ILE A 201 2.57 3.17 -8.76
N HIS A 202 2.70 2.05 -8.07
CA HIS A 202 3.58 1.88 -6.93
C HIS A 202 4.68 0.85 -7.20
N LEU A 203 5.94 1.25 -6.96
CA LEU A 203 7.11 0.38 -6.98
C LEU A 203 7.78 0.36 -5.61
N ASP A 204 8.44 -0.74 -5.28
CA ASP A 204 9.33 -0.84 -4.12
C ASP A 204 10.69 -0.17 -4.37
N ASN A 205 11.61 -0.30 -3.40
CA ASN A 205 13.02 0.06 -3.53
C ASN A 205 13.27 1.52 -3.95
N GLY A 206 12.63 2.45 -3.24
CA GLY A 206 12.58 3.88 -3.55
C GLY A 206 13.92 4.59 -3.73
N GLY A 207 15.04 4.03 -3.22
CA GLY A 207 16.39 4.54 -3.45
C GLY A 207 17.04 4.07 -4.77
N ASN A 208 16.41 3.15 -5.52
CA ASN A 208 16.99 2.58 -6.74
C ASN A 208 16.50 3.28 -8.00
N ASN A 209 17.14 4.39 -8.36
CA ASN A 209 16.79 5.19 -9.55
C ASN A 209 16.83 4.39 -10.86
N ALA A 210 17.79 3.47 -11.03
CA ALA A 210 17.90 2.67 -12.24
C ALA A 210 16.67 1.77 -12.46
N LEU A 211 16.15 1.16 -11.39
CA LEU A 211 14.92 0.36 -11.40
C LEU A 211 13.73 1.21 -11.85
N TYR A 212 13.56 2.41 -11.25
CA TYR A 212 12.44 3.30 -11.58
C TYR A 212 12.49 3.76 -13.04
N ARG A 213 13.67 4.13 -13.53
CA ARG A 213 13.85 4.51 -14.94
C ARG A 213 13.54 3.35 -15.87
N GLU A 214 14.07 2.17 -15.61
CA GLU A 214 13.83 0.99 -16.44
C GLU A 214 12.33 0.67 -16.49
N TRP A 215 11.68 0.60 -15.35
CA TRP A 215 10.28 0.24 -15.26
C TRP A 215 9.37 1.27 -15.94
N PHE A 216 9.48 2.55 -15.56
CA PHE A 216 8.60 3.58 -16.11
C PHE A 216 8.91 3.94 -17.56
N ASP A 217 10.17 3.84 -18.03
CA ASP A 217 10.51 4.00 -19.45
C ASP A 217 9.87 2.92 -20.33
N ASN A 218 9.68 1.72 -19.79
CA ASN A 218 8.97 0.65 -20.49
C ASN A 218 7.46 0.81 -20.38
N PHE A 219 6.94 1.16 -19.21
CA PHE A 219 5.51 1.32 -18.99
C PHE A 219 4.94 2.51 -19.78
N THR A 220 5.55 3.67 -19.74
CA THR A 220 5.05 4.90 -20.39
C THR A 220 4.96 4.83 -21.92
N LYS A 221 5.65 3.87 -22.54
CA LYS A 221 5.51 3.59 -23.98
C LYS A 221 4.24 2.80 -24.32
N ARG A 222 3.58 2.21 -23.33
CA ARG A 222 2.48 1.23 -23.46
C ARG A 222 1.28 1.58 -22.61
N GLY A 223 1.55 2.28 -21.50
CA GLY A 223 0.58 2.59 -20.45
C GLY A 223 -0.31 3.76 -20.78
N GLU A 224 -1.50 3.73 -20.20
CA GLU A 224 -2.39 4.88 -20.14
C GLU A 224 -1.86 5.92 -19.14
N ASP A 225 -2.40 7.14 -19.21
CA ASP A 225 -1.98 8.22 -18.33
C ASP A 225 -2.48 8.02 -16.88
N PHE A 226 -1.62 8.35 -15.94
CA PHE A 226 -1.85 8.27 -14.50
C PHE A 226 -1.24 9.51 -13.81
N GLU A 227 -1.58 9.77 -12.55
CA GLU A 227 -1.20 11.02 -11.88
C GLU A 227 0.00 10.89 -10.96
N LEU A 228 0.16 9.72 -10.29
CA LEU A 228 1.06 9.59 -9.16
C LEU A 228 2.02 8.41 -9.30
N ILE A 229 3.27 8.62 -8.95
CA ILE A 229 4.22 7.53 -8.70
C ILE A 229 4.32 7.31 -7.20
N GLY A 230 4.03 6.07 -6.76
CA GLY A 230 4.23 5.60 -5.41
C GLY A 230 5.59 4.93 -5.23
N LEU A 231 6.20 5.11 -4.07
CA LEU A 231 7.48 4.51 -3.72
C LEU A 231 7.37 3.83 -2.34
N SER A 232 7.92 2.61 -2.18
CA SER A 232 8.24 2.12 -0.84
C SER A 232 9.65 2.54 -0.44
N TYR A 233 9.80 2.99 0.79
CA TYR A 233 11.11 3.30 1.35
C TYR A 233 11.26 2.77 2.77
N TYR A 234 12.11 1.76 2.89
CA TYR A 234 12.54 1.18 4.16
C TYR A 234 14.06 1.31 4.26
N PRO A 235 14.61 2.07 5.22
CA PRO A 235 16.05 2.35 5.25
C PRO A 235 16.93 1.10 5.39
N PHE A 236 16.36 0.00 5.88
CA PHE A 236 17.06 -1.29 6.01
C PHE A 236 17.39 -1.93 4.65
N TRP A 237 16.59 -1.66 3.60
CA TRP A 237 16.65 -2.36 2.31
C TRP A 237 16.83 -1.45 1.10
N HIS A 238 16.35 -0.20 1.19
CA HIS A 238 16.15 0.65 0.02
C HIS A 238 17.18 1.78 -0.12
N GLY A 239 18.33 1.65 0.56
CA GLY A 239 19.41 2.63 0.50
C GLY A 239 19.23 3.83 1.42
N SER A 240 20.06 4.85 1.28
CA SER A 240 20.04 6.05 2.12
C SER A 240 18.87 7.00 1.75
N LEU A 241 18.53 7.91 2.68
CA LEU A 241 17.59 8.99 2.39
C LEU A 241 18.06 9.89 1.24
N GLN A 242 19.37 10.03 1.06
CA GLN A 242 19.90 10.77 -0.09
C GLN A 242 19.58 10.07 -1.42
N MET A 243 19.71 8.74 -1.49
CA MET A 243 19.35 7.97 -2.67
C MET A 243 17.86 8.09 -2.98
N LEU A 244 16.99 8.04 -1.97
CA LEU A 244 15.55 8.30 -2.15
C LEU A 244 15.30 9.69 -2.72
N ASN A 245 15.90 10.72 -2.14
CA ASN A 245 15.76 12.11 -2.57
C ASN A 245 16.21 12.31 -4.03
N ASP A 246 17.36 11.75 -4.40
CA ASP A 246 17.90 11.84 -5.74
C ASP A 246 17.00 11.13 -6.76
N ASN A 247 16.51 9.94 -6.41
CA ASN A 247 15.55 9.22 -7.25
C ASN A 247 14.26 10.02 -7.43
N MET A 248 13.67 10.53 -6.35
CA MET A 248 12.42 11.28 -6.43
C MET A 248 12.56 12.53 -7.30
N ASN A 249 13.63 13.31 -7.16
CA ASN A 249 13.87 14.48 -8.01
C ASN A 249 14.05 14.11 -9.48
N ASP A 250 14.78 13.04 -9.76
CA ASP A 250 14.99 12.57 -11.13
C ASP A 250 13.69 12.11 -11.80
N ILE A 251 12.92 11.23 -11.14
CA ILE A 251 11.67 10.71 -11.73
C ILE A 251 10.56 11.77 -11.80
N ALA A 252 10.51 12.70 -10.85
CA ALA A 252 9.61 13.86 -10.91
C ALA A 252 9.85 14.67 -12.19
N LYS A 253 11.11 15.00 -12.46
CA LYS A 253 11.51 15.75 -13.66
C LYS A 253 11.31 14.94 -14.94
N ARG A 254 11.65 13.62 -14.91
CA ARG A 254 11.61 12.76 -16.08
C ARG A 254 10.20 12.47 -16.56
N TYR A 255 9.30 12.18 -15.63
CA TYR A 255 7.92 11.74 -15.96
C TYR A 255 6.87 12.82 -15.72
N GLY A 256 7.22 13.93 -15.08
CA GLY A 256 6.28 15.03 -14.80
C GLY A 256 5.18 14.68 -13.79
N LYS A 257 5.29 13.54 -13.08
CA LYS A 257 4.29 13.04 -12.15
C LYS A 257 4.48 13.61 -10.75
N ASP A 258 3.41 13.64 -9.98
CA ASP A 258 3.48 13.86 -8.54
C ASP A 258 3.94 12.57 -7.84
N LEU A 259 4.61 12.69 -6.69
CA LEU A 259 5.24 11.57 -6.00
C LEU A 259 4.70 11.44 -4.57
N ILE A 260 4.47 10.20 -4.15
CA ILE A 260 4.10 9.86 -2.78
C ILE A 260 4.98 8.70 -2.33
N VAL A 261 5.55 8.79 -1.14
CA VAL A 261 6.14 7.62 -0.51
C VAL A 261 4.99 6.80 0.07
N ALA A 262 4.55 5.80 -0.71
CA ALA A 262 3.36 4.98 -0.42
C ALA A 262 3.57 4.07 0.80
N GLU A 263 4.82 3.73 1.10
CA GLU A 263 5.19 2.98 2.28
C GLU A 263 6.51 3.49 2.86
N VAL A 264 6.51 3.77 4.15
CA VAL A 264 7.73 4.08 4.92
C VAL A 264 7.57 3.58 6.33
N SER A 265 8.60 2.99 6.90
CA SER A 265 8.66 2.77 8.34
C SER A 265 10.09 2.74 8.86
N MET A 266 10.25 3.01 10.16
CA MET A 266 11.49 2.97 10.89
C MET A 266 11.22 2.41 12.28
N GLY A 267 12.04 1.46 12.74
CA GLY A 267 11.95 0.90 14.08
C GLY A 267 12.31 1.93 15.17
N TYR A 268 11.66 1.82 16.31
CA TYR A 268 11.91 2.67 17.49
C TYR A 268 12.60 1.93 18.65
N THR A 269 12.89 0.64 18.46
CA THR A 269 13.55 -0.22 19.46
C THR A 269 14.30 -1.35 18.77
N MET A 270 15.30 -1.88 19.46
CA MET A 270 16.01 -3.12 19.09
C MET A 270 15.39 -4.35 19.76
N ASP A 271 14.38 -4.16 20.60
CA ASP A 271 13.71 -5.28 21.27
C ASP A 271 12.85 -6.03 20.24
N ASP A 272 13.19 -7.29 20.07
CA ASP A 272 12.44 -8.19 19.20
C ASP A 272 11.39 -8.99 19.97
N TYR A 273 10.61 -9.76 19.23
CA TYR A 273 9.70 -10.73 19.79
C TYR A 273 10.43 -11.70 20.73
N LYS A 274 9.81 -12.06 21.85
CA LYS A 274 10.46 -12.83 22.95
C LYS A 274 11.13 -14.13 22.52
N ASP A 275 10.66 -14.72 21.43
CA ASP A 275 11.17 -15.98 20.91
C ASP A 275 12.09 -15.81 19.68
N TYR A 276 12.46 -14.57 19.33
CA TYR A 276 13.28 -14.25 18.17
C TYR A 276 14.55 -15.11 18.08
N GLU A 277 15.29 -15.28 19.19
CA GLU A 277 16.51 -16.08 19.21
C GLU A 277 16.30 -17.58 18.96
N LYS A 278 15.06 -18.06 19.14
CA LYS A 278 14.68 -19.45 18.90
C LYS A 278 14.20 -19.70 17.46
N LEU A 279 13.96 -18.65 16.70
CA LEU A 279 13.50 -18.75 15.30
C LEU A 279 14.66 -19.18 14.40
N ALA A 280 14.39 -20.02 13.40
CA ALA A 280 15.34 -20.30 12.33
C ALA A 280 15.61 -19.04 11.48
N ASP A 281 16.71 -19.02 10.75
CA ASP A 281 17.09 -17.84 9.94
C ASP A 281 16.03 -17.47 8.90
N GLU A 282 15.34 -18.48 8.34
CA GLU A 282 14.23 -18.30 7.41
C GLU A 282 13.03 -17.60 8.07
N GLU A 283 12.73 -17.97 9.31
CA GLU A 283 11.63 -17.38 10.10
C GLU A 283 11.95 -15.94 10.53
N ARG A 284 13.24 -15.57 10.54
CA ARG A 284 13.70 -14.19 10.81
C ARG A 284 13.70 -13.30 9.57
N LYS A 285 13.30 -13.78 8.41
CA LYS A 285 13.14 -12.96 7.21
C LYS A 285 12.22 -11.76 7.52
N GLY A 286 12.60 -10.56 7.10
CA GLY A 286 11.81 -9.36 7.34
C GLY A 286 12.06 -8.63 8.67
N TYR A 287 12.70 -9.24 9.67
CA TYR A 287 13.05 -8.53 10.90
C TYR A 287 14.15 -7.49 10.65
N ALA A 288 13.83 -6.23 10.90
CA ALA A 288 14.73 -5.10 10.68
C ALA A 288 15.89 -5.03 11.70
N THR A 289 15.77 -5.72 12.83
CA THR A 289 16.76 -5.76 13.93
C THR A 289 17.97 -6.67 13.66
N LYS A 290 18.00 -7.37 12.51
CA LYS A 290 19.18 -8.16 12.11
C LYS A 290 20.43 -7.25 12.05
N PRO A 291 21.58 -7.65 12.63
CA PRO A 291 22.79 -6.84 12.64
C PRO A 291 23.19 -6.31 11.25
N ALA A 292 23.14 -7.16 10.22
CA ALA A 292 23.48 -6.80 8.86
C ALA A 292 22.52 -5.77 8.21
N LEU A 293 21.33 -5.57 8.75
CA LEU A 293 20.37 -4.55 8.33
C LEU A 293 20.55 -3.28 9.16
N VAL A 294 20.68 -3.43 10.48
CA VAL A 294 20.87 -2.31 11.41
C VAL A 294 22.14 -1.51 11.09
N GLU A 295 23.22 -2.18 10.68
CA GLU A 295 24.47 -1.52 10.28
C GLU A 295 24.32 -0.60 9.05
N LYS A 296 23.24 -0.75 8.26
CA LYS A 296 22.99 0.07 7.06
C LYS A 296 22.19 1.32 7.36
N ILE A 297 21.60 1.43 8.56
CA ILE A 297 20.69 2.52 8.90
C ILE A 297 21.50 3.69 9.44
N GLU A 298 21.22 4.88 8.92
CA GLU A 298 21.88 6.12 9.35
C GLU A 298 21.39 6.65 10.71
N TYR A 299 20.23 6.14 11.18
CA TYR A 299 19.58 6.56 12.44
C TYR A 299 19.47 5.37 13.39
N PRO A 300 19.78 5.52 14.69
CA PRO A 300 19.66 4.42 15.62
C PRO A 300 18.19 4.00 15.81
N MET A 301 17.95 2.69 15.97
CA MET A 301 16.60 2.16 16.26
C MET A 301 16.22 2.44 17.71
N THR A 302 15.88 3.68 17.99
CA THR A 302 15.40 4.22 19.26
C THR A 302 14.24 5.19 18.98
N VAL A 303 13.48 5.57 20.01
CA VAL A 303 12.43 6.58 19.87
C VAL A 303 12.96 7.89 19.27
N GLN A 304 14.14 8.34 19.73
CA GLN A 304 14.76 9.55 19.20
C GLN A 304 15.25 9.34 17.77
N GLY A 305 15.86 8.20 17.45
CA GLY A 305 16.33 7.93 16.09
C GLY A 305 15.20 7.78 15.09
N GLN A 306 14.05 7.22 15.49
CA GLN A 306 12.83 7.22 14.65
C GLN A 306 12.33 8.65 14.41
N TYR A 307 12.34 9.51 15.44
CA TYR A 307 11.98 10.92 15.31
C TYR A 307 12.91 11.65 14.34
N ASP A 308 14.23 11.53 14.52
CA ASP A 308 15.24 12.20 13.70
C ASP A 308 15.16 11.74 12.23
N PHE A 309 14.95 10.43 12.02
CA PHE A 309 14.69 9.87 10.70
C PHE A 309 13.45 10.49 10.05
N MET A 310 12.33 10.54 10.76
CA MET A 310 11.09 11.08 10.21
C MET A 310 11.18 12.58 9.94
N GLU A 311 11.90 13.33 10.76
CA GLU A 311 12.14 14.77 10.54
C GLU A 311 12.94 15.01 9.25
N ASP A 312 14.07 14.31 9.05
CA ASP A 312 14.88 14.44 7.82
C ASP A 312 14.12 13.90 6.59
N PHE A 313 13.44 12.75 6.72
CA PHE A 313 12.59 12.21 5.68
C PHE A 313 11.53 13.20 5.22
N LEU A 314 10.74 13.76 6.15
CA LEU A 314 9.70 14.73 5.85
C LEU A 314 10.25 16.00 5.21
N ASN A 315 11.39 16.49 5.72
CA ASN A 315 12.06 17.64 5.14
C ASN A 315 12.43 17.38 3.66
N ARG A 316 13.02 16.23 3.34
CA ARG A 316 13.42 15.88 1.97
C ARG A 316 12.22 15.75 1.04
N ILE A 317 11.22 14.93 1.40
CA ILE A 317 10.08 14.70 0.50
C ILE A 317 9.20 15.96 0.30
N SER A 318 9.16 16.87 1.27
CA SER A 318 8.43 18.15 1.12
C SER A 318 9.15 19.17 0.23
N HIS A 319 10.44 18.95 -0.03
CA HIS A 319 11.28 19.85 -0.86
C HIS A 319 11.67 19.23 -2.22
N ILE A 320 10.98 18.18 -2.66
CA ILE A 320 11.14 17.65 -4.02
C ILE A 320 10.82 18.77 -5.03
N ASP A 321 11.65 18.88 -6.06
CA ASP A 321 11.59 19.93 -7.08
C ASP A 321 10.16 20.12 -7.62
N ASP A 322 9.84 21.37 -7.95
CA ASP A 322 8.53 21.80 -8.45
C ASP A 322 7.34 21.45 -7.53
N GLY A 323 7.61 21.19 -6.24
CA GLY A 323 6.59 20.77 -5.28
C GLY A 323 5.94 19.44 -5.61
N LYS A 324 6.67 18.54 -6.27
CA LYS A 324 6.19 17.23 -6.71
C LYS A 324 6.06 16.20 -5.60
N GLY A 325 6.74 16.36 -4.46
CA GLY A 325 6.55 15.53 -3.27
C GLY A 325 5.22 15.84 -2.60
N LYS A 326 4.26 14.92 -2.63
CA LYS A 326 2.88 15.14 -2.14
C LYS A 326 2.62 14.54 -0.78
N GLY A 327 3.53 13.77 -0.22
CA GLY A 327 3.39 13.19 1.10
C GLY A 327 3.84 11.74 1.19
N PHE A 328 3.32 11.08 2.22
CA PHE A 328 3.72 9.71 2.55
C PHE A 328 2.57 8.97 3.24
N PHE A 329 2.71 7.64 3.29
CA PHE A 329 1.97 6.76 4.19
C PHE A 329 2.97 6.00 5.07
N TYR A 330 2.82 6.11 6.39
CA TYR A 330 3.57 5.28 7.31
C TYR A 330 2.93 3.90 7.36
N TRP A 331 3.74 2.87 7.10
CA TRP A 331 3.23 1.51 6.97
C TRP A 331 3.02 0.87 8.33
N GLU A 332 1.79 0.44 8.58
CA GLU A 332 1.29 -0.31 9.74
C GLU A 332 1.78 0.20 11.10
N PRO A 333 1.62 1.50 11.42
CA PRO A 333 2.04 2.05 12.72
C PRO A 333 1.23 1.49 13.89
N ALA A 334 0.07 0.91 13.59
CA ALA A 334 -0.86 0.33 14.56
C ALA A 334 -0.62 -1.17 14.80
N TRP A 335 0.28 -1.80 14.05
CA TRP A 335 0.55 -3.22 14.21
C TRP A 335 1.35 -3.49 15.48
N ILE A 336 0.61 -3.85 16.53
CA ILE A 336 1.16 -4.22 17.83
C ILE A 336 1.06 -5.74 18.02
N PRO A 337 2.00 -6.38 18.74
CA PRO A 337 1.95 -7.82 19.00
C PRO A 337 0.75 -8.18 19.86
N VAL A 338 -0.22 -8.88 19.30
CA VAL A 338 -1.34 -9.50 20.03
C VAL A 338 -1.44 -10.98 19.64
N PRO A 339 -1.64 -11.88 20.62
CA PRO A 339 -1.74 -13.30 20.31
C PRO A 339 -2.93 -13.57 19.35
N GLY A 340 -2.66 -14.30 18.27
CA GLY A 340 -3.67 -14.68 17.29
C GLY A 340 -3.70 -13.83 16.02
N SER A 341 -3.17 -12.61 16.04
CA SER A 341 -2.95 -11.84 14.82
C SER A 341 -1.54 -12.07 14.28
N GLY A 342 -1.39 -12.00 12.96
CA GLY A 342 -0.07 -12.20 12.37
C GLY A 342 -0.03 -11.92 10.88
N TRP A 343 1.20 -11.89 10.37
CA TRP A 343 1.47 -11.69 8.95
C TRP A 343 0.87 -12.79 8.08
N ALA A 344 0.80 -14.01 8.62
CA ALA A 344 0.34 -15.21 7.93
C ALA A 344 -0.26 -16.19 8.93
N THR A 345 -1.05 -17.14 8.45
CA THR A 345 -1.65 -18.24 9.20
C THR A 345 -1.26 -19.58 8.57
N PRO A 346 -1.55 -20.73 9.21
CA PRO A 346 -1.37 -22.03 8.57
C PRO A 346 -2.12 -22.18 7.24
N ALA A 347 -3.22 -21.44 7.02
CA ALA A 347 -3.97 -21.46 5.76
C ALA A 347 -3.21 -20.82 4.59
N SER A 348 -2.27 -19.90 4.87
CA SER A 348 -1.48 -19.21 3.84
C SER A 348 -0.11 -19.85 3.54
N LEU A 349 0.21 -21.01 4.11
CA LEU A 349 1.52 -21.66 3.93
C LEU A 349 1.92 -21.85 2.46
N LYS A 350 0.96 -22.11 1.57
CA LYS A 350 1.20 -22.24 0.12
C LYS A 350 1.80 -20.99 -0.53
N TYR A 351 1.59 -19.81 0.07
CA TYR A 351 2.11 -18.52 -0.42
C TYR A 351 3.44 -18.11 0.23
N ILE A 352 3.87 -18.84 1.27
CA ILE A 352 5.07 -18.51 2.05
C ILE A 352 6.23 -19.40 1.66
N GLN A 353 5.94 -20.66 1.32
CA GLN A 353 6.95 -21.60 0.82
C GLN A 353 7.34 -21.15 -0.58
N ASP A 354 8.60 -20.72 -0.76
CA ASP A 354 9.18 -20.48 -2.07
C ASP A 354 8.98 -21.72 -2.95
N PRO A 355 8.57 -21.55 -4.23
CA PRO A 355 8.45 -22.67 -5.16
C PRO A 355 9.81 -23.29 -5.48
#